data_95dc5f5477e1b6e3298f8bb56a465162
#
_entry.id   95dc5f5477e1b6e3298f8bb56a465162
#
_cell.length_a   1.000
_cell.length_b   1.000
_cell.length_c   1.000
_cell.angle_alpha   90.00
_cell.angle_beta   90.00
_cell.angle_gamma   90.00
#
_symmetry.space_group_name_H-M   'P 1'
#
loop_
_entity.id
_entity.type
_entity.pdbx_description
1 polymer ?
#
loop_
_entity_poly.entity_id
_entity_poly.type
_entity_poly.pdbx_seq_one_letter_code
_entity_poly.pdbx_strand_id
1 'polypeptide(L)'
;MPDMDELLDQVRKQTEEVQRIQRSVEAMEVKAHSRQNEVTVVLRGDGRFTSIDIDPRALRQYDARNISEIVLEAVNNGLQKLAEASSAKFAPVIESAKSIEA
;
A
#
# COMPACT_ATOMS: atom_id res chain seq x y z
N MET A 1 -3.18 23.12 -31.55
CA MET A 1 -2.50 23.26 -30.24
C MET A 1 -3.50 23.69 -29.18
N PRO A 2 -3.54 23.05 -28.03
CA PRO A 2 -4.34 23.58 -26.95
C PRO A 2 -3.77 24.93 -26.49
N ASP A 3 -4.61 25.84 -26.09
CA ASP A 3 -4.15 27.12 -25.57
C ASP A 3 -3.66 26.97 -24.12
N MET A 4 -3.11 28.04 -23.56
CA MET A 4 -2.55 28.03 -22.21
C MET A 4 -3.62 27.66 -21.17
N ASP A 5 -4.85 28.13 -21.32
CA ASP A 5 -5.94 27.87 -20.39
C ASP A 5 -6.31 26.37 -20.38
N GLU A 6 -6.34 25.75 -21.57
CA GLU A 6 -6.61 24.31 -21.67
C GLU A 6 -5.51 23.47 -21.02
N LEU A 7 -4.23 23.86 -21.20
CA LEU A 7 -3.11 23.20 -20.58
C LEU A 7 -3.16 23.31 -19.06
N LEU A 8 -3.48 24.50 -18.55
CA LEU A 8 -3.61 24.73 -17.11
C LEU A 8 -4.75 23.90 -16.52
N ASP A 9 -5.86 23.76 -17.24
CA ASP A 9 -6.98 22.93 -16.82
C ASP A 9 -6.59 21.46 -16.76
N GLN A 10 -5.85 20.96 -17.73
CA GLN A 10 -5.37 19.57 -17.75
C GLN A 10 -4.46 19.30 -16.58
N VAL A 11 -3.51 20.20 -16.31
CA VAL A 11 -2.59 20.06 -15.18
C VAL A 11 -3.36 20.06 -13.86
N ARG A 12 -4.32 20.96 -13.71
CA ARG A 12 -5.15 21.03 -12.48
C ARG A 12 -5.94 19.75 -12.27
N LYS A 13 -6.57 19.21 -13.32
CA LYS A 13 -7.31 17.96 -13.24
C LYS A 13 -6.44 16.80 -12.84
N GLN A 14 -5.24 16.69 -13.41
CA GLN A 14 -4.28 15.65 -13.05
C GLN A 14 -3.85 15.81 -11.60
N THR A 15 -3.55 17.02 -11.15
CA THR A 15 -3.17 17.28 -9.76
C THR A 15 -4.27 16.89 -8.79
N GLU A 16 -5.51 17.25 -9.10
CA GLU A 16 -6.68 16.87 -8.28
C GLU A 16 -6.85 15.34 -8.22
N GLU A 17 -6.66 14.67 -9.35
CA GLU A 17 -6.77 13.22 -9.43
C GLU A 17 -5.69 12.53 -8.59
N VAL A 18 -4.44 12.98 -8.68
CA VAL A 18 -3.34 12.46 -7.88
C VAL A 18 -3.63 12.64 -6.38
N GLN A 19 -4.09 13.83 -5.99
CA GLN A 19 -4.43 14.10 -4.58
C GLN A 19 -5.56 13.21 -4.08
N ARG A 20 -6.58 12.99 -4.92
CA ARG A 20 -7.69 12.10 -4.57
C ARG A 20 -7.22 10.66 -4.38
N ILE A 21 -6.36 10.18 -5.28
CA ILE A 21 -5.79 8.83 -5.19
C ILE A 21 -4.92 8.72 -3.96
N GLN A 22 -4.10 9.73 -3.67
CA GLN A 22 -3.25 9.75 -2.50
C GLN A 22 -4.07 9.64 -1.21
N ARG A 23 -5.17 10.39 -1.10
CA ARG A 23 -6.07 10.28 0.05
C ARG A 23 -6.71 8.91 0.13
N SER A 24 -7.08 8.32 -1.01
CA SER A 24 -7.64 6.98 -1.08
C SER A 24 -6.62 5.92 -0.61
N VAL A 25 -5.35 6.06 -1.01
CA VAL A 25 -4.27 5.17 -0.55
C VAL A 25 -4.07 5.30 0.95
N GLU A 26 -3.99 6.52 1.48
CA GLU A 26 -3.79 6.77 2.91
C GLU A 26 -4.92 6.19 3.77
N ALA A 27 -6.16 6.19 3.25
CA ALA A 27 -7.32 5.63 3.92
C ALA A 27 -7.42 4.12 3.81
N MET A 28 -6.60 3.52 2.98
CA MET A 28 -6.60 2.08 2.71
C MET A 28 -6.11 1.30 3.93
N GLU A 29 -6.66 0.12 4.11
CA GLU A 29 -6.21 -0.81 5.14
C GLU A 29 -5.76 -2.10 4.46
N VAL A 30 -4.59 -2.60 4.85
CA VAL A 30 -3.99 -3.79 4.27
C VAL A 30 -3.79 -4.82 5.38
N LYS A 31 -4.18 -6.05 5.11
CA LYS A 31 -4.01 -7.18 6.02
C LYS A 31 -3.07 -8.19 5.36
N ALA A 32 -2.09 -8.66 6.10
CA ALA A 32 -1.14 -9.65 5.61
C ALA A 32 -0.77 -10.65 6.70
N HIS A 33 -0.21 -11.76 6.29
CA HIS A 33 0.11 -12.87 7.19
C HIS A 33 1.52 -13.38 6.93
N SER A 34 2.06 -14.07 7.93
CA SER A 34 3.18 -14.98 7.73
C SER A 34 2.72 -16.21 6.91
N ARG A 35 3.67 -16.99 6.44
CA ARG A 35 3.43 -18.11 5.50
C ARG A 35 2.36 -19.10 5.99
N GLN A 36 2.35 -19.41 7.28
CA GLN A 36 1.43 -20.38 7.87
C GLN A 36 0.37 -19.71 8.76
N ASN A 37 0.16 -18.42 8.60
CA ASN A 37 -0.83 -17.62 9.32
C ASN A 37 -0.58 -17.54 10.83
N GLU A 38 0.65 -17.76 11.28
CA GLU A 38 1.00 -17.66 12.70
C GLU A 38 0.92 -16.23 13.21
N VAL A 39 1.23 -15.27 12.33
CA VAL A 39 1.20 -13.83 12.61
C VAL A 39 0.40 -13.13 11.53
N THR A 40 -0.52 -12.29 11.96
CA THR A 40 -1.31 -11.43 11.08
C THR A 40 -1.02 -9.98 11.43
N VAL A 41 -0.77 -9.17 10.42
CA VAL A 41 -0.54 -7.73 10.60
C VAL A 41 -1.58 -6.93 9.83
N VAL A 42 -1.91 -5.77 10.36
CA VAL A 42 -2.77 -4.79 9.68
C VAL A 42 -2.02 -3.48 9.64
N LEU A 43 -1.99 -2.84 8.46
CA LEU A 43 -1.35 -1.55 8.30
C LEU A 43 -2.21 -0.64 7.43
N ARG A 44 -2.01 0.66 7.61
CA ARG A 44 -2.70 1.69 6.83
C ARG A 44 -1.85 2.07 5.62
N GLY A 45 -2.51 2.73 4.68
CA GLY A 45 -1.87 3.17 3.45
C GLY A 45 -0.72 4.17 3.63
N ASP A 46 -0.63 4.79 4.80
CA ASP A 46 0.50 5.66 5.16
C ASP A 46 1.71 4.88 5.67
N GLY A 47 1.64 3.55 5.71
CA GLY A 47 2.72 2.67 6.19
C GLY A 47 2.71 2.40 7.67
N ARG A 48 1.70 2.90 8.39
CA ARG A 48 1.61 2.71 9.85
C ARG A 48 0.92 1.40 10.16
N PHE A 49 1.58 0.56 10.96
CA PHE A 49 0.98 -0.68 11.46
C PHE A 49 0.05 -0.37 12.62
N THR A 50 -1.15 -0.93 12.57
CA THR A 50 -2.19 -0.72 13.59
C THR A 50 -2.46 -1.95 14.42
N SER A 51 -2.02 -3.13 13.95
CA SER A 51 -2.27 -4.38 14.66
C SER A 51 -1.22 -5.43 14.28
N ILE A 52 -0.79 -6.17 15.28
CA ILE A 52 0.00 -7.40 15.11
C ILE A 52 -0.64 -8.45 16.01
N ASP A 53 -1.11 -9.52 15.38
CA ASP A 53 -1.78 -10.62 16.06
C ASP A 53 -0.93 -11.88 15.93
N ILE A 54 -0.58 -12.48 17.05
CA ILE A 54 0.20 -13.71 17.09
C ILE A 54 -0.69 -14.84 17.58
N ASP A 55 -0.76 -15.93 16.80
CA ASP A 55 -1.51 -17.11 17.22
C ASP A 55 -0.88 -17.65 18.50
N PRO A 56 -1.66 -17.84 19.58
CA PRO A 56 -1.12 -18.36 20.84
C PRO A 56 -0.42 -19.72 20.70
N ARG A 57 -0.83 -20.53 19.73
CA ARG A 57 -0.19 -21.82 19.48
C ARG A 57 1.26 -21.65 19.01
N ALA A 58 1.52 -20.59 18.23
CA ALA A 58 2.88 -20.28 17.77
C ALA A 58 3.80 -19.95 18.95
N LEU A 59 3.31 -19.25 19.96
CA LEU A 59 4.07 -18.91 21.15
C LEU A 59 4.49 -20.15 21.97
N ARG A 60 3.74 -21.23 21.86
CA ARG A 60 4.06 -22.49 22.54
C ARG A 60 4.97 -23.39 21.70
N GLN A 61 4.94 -23.23 20.37
CA GLN A 61 5.64 -24.09 19.43
C GLN A 61 7.04 -23.58 19.08
N TYR A 62 7.21 -22.25 19.03
CA TYR A 62 8.44 -21.62 18.56
C TYR A 62 9.10 -20.82 19.69
N ASP A 63 10.44 -20.74 19.64
CA ASP A 63 11.18 -19.87 20.56
C ASP A 63 11.09 -18.40 20.11
N ALA A 64 11.60 -17.51 20.95
CA ALA A 64 11.52 -16.07 20.69
C ALA A 64 12.18 -15.67 19.38
N ARG A 65 13.30 -16.29 19.02
CA ARG A 65 14.01 -15.98 17.79
C ARG A 65 13.20 -16.35 16.56
N ASN A 66 12.60 -17.54 16.57
CA ASN A 66 11.75 -18.00 15.47
C ASN A 66 10.49 -17.14 15.36
N ILE A 67 9.88 -16.77 16.48
CA ILE A 67 8.73 -15.85 16.49
C ILE A 67 9.12 -14.50 15.87
N SER A 68 10.30 -13.97 16.20
CA SER A 68 10.78 -12.71 15.63
C SER A 68 10.91 -12.77 14.11
N GLU A 69 11.42 -13.87 13.60
CA GLU A 69 11.56 -14.11 12.16
C GLU A 69 10.19 -14.20 11.47
N ILE A 70 9.24 -14.87 12.10
CA ILE A 70 7.87 -15.01 11.59
C ILE A 70 7.16 -13.65 11.56
N VAL A 71 7.33 -12.84 12.60
CA VAL A 71 6.80 -11.47 12.65
C VAL A 71 7.39 -10.62 11.52
N LEU A 72 8.71 -10.72 11.33
CA LEU A 72 9.39 -9.98 10.26
C LEU A 72 8.84 -10.36 8.89
N GLU A 73 8.59 -11.64 8.66
CA GLU A 73 7.99 -12.14 7.41
C GLU A 73 6.61 -11.50 7.19
N ALA A 74 5.75 -11.51 8.21
CA ALA A 74 4.41 -10.91 8.11
C ALA A 74 4.47 -9.41 7.83
N VAL A 75 5.37 -8.69 8.50
CA VAL A 75 5.58 -7.26 8.29
C VAL A 75 6.03 -6.96 6.86
N ASN A 76 7.01 -7.70 6.37
CA ASN A 76 7.51 -7.53 5.00
C ASN A 76 6.45 -7.88 3.96
N ASN A 77 5.64 -8.91 4.19
CA ASN A 77 4.52 -9.25 3.32
C ASN A 77 3.48 -8.11 3.31
N GLY A 78 3.24 -7.50 4.46
CA GLY A 78 2.32 -6.35 4.57
C GLY A 78 2.81 -5.15 3.77
N LEU A 79 4.08 -4.81 3.89
CA LEU A 79 4.67 -3.68 3.15
C LEU A 79 4.66 -3.93 1.64
N GLN A 80 4.94 -5.16 1.21
CA GLN A 80 4.88 -5.51 -0.21
C GLN A 80 3.45 -5.42 -0.75
N LYS A 81 2.48 -5.92 0.00
CA LYS A 81 1.07 -5.86 -0.37
C LYS A 81 0.58 -4.42 -0.46
N LEU A 82 1.01 -3.56 0.47
CA LEU A 82 0.71 -2.14 0.42
C LEU A 82 1.29 -1.49 -0.83
N ALA A 83 2.55 -1.78 -1.16
CA ALA A 83 3.20 -1.23 -2.34
C ALA A 83 2.45 -1.63 -3.63
N GLU A 84 2.05 -2.88 -3.73
CA GLU A 84 1.28 -3.38 -4.88
C GLU A 84 -0.09 -2.72 -4.99
N ALA A 85 -0.80 -2.59 -3.88
CA ALA A 85 -2.12 -1.96 -3.85
C ALA A 85 -2.05 -0.47 -4.15
N SER A 86 -1.03 0.21 -3.63
CA SER A 86 -0.78 1.63 -3.91
C SER A 86 -0.46 1.84 -5.38
N SER A 87 0.43 1.04 -5.94
CA SER A 87 0.80 1.09 -7.35
C SER A 87 -0.42 0.89 -8.25
N ALA A 88 -1.28 -0.06 -7.91
CA ALA A 88 -2.51 -0.33 -8.67
C ALA A 88 -3.44 0.88 -8.68
N LYS A 89 -3.54 1.61 -7.58
CA LYS A 89 -4.38 2.82 -7.50
C LYS A 89 -3.85 3.97 -8.34
N PHE A 90 -2.53 4.08 -8.50
CA PHE A 90 -1.92 5.12 -9.32
C PHE A 90 -1.79 4.75 -10.80
N ALA A 91 -2.03 3.50 -11.18
CA ALA A 91 -1.88 3.04 -12.56
C ALA A 91 -2.66 3.89 -13.58
N PRO A 92 -3.93 4.26 -13.36
CA PRO A 92 -4.67 5.08 -14.31
C PRO A 92 -4.03 6.45 -14.55
N VAL A 93 -3.44 7.06 -13.52
CA VAL A 93 -2.75 8.36 -13.65
C VAL A 93 -1.49 8.21 -14.46
N ILE A 94 -0.71 7.15 -14.24
CA ILE A 94 0.51 6.86 -14.99
C ILE A 94 0.19 6.68 -16.46
N GLU A 95 -0.85 5.94 -16.79
CA GLU A 95 -1.30 5.74 -18.17
C GLU A 95 -1.77 7.05 -18.82
N SER A 96 -2.51 7.88 -18.09
CA SER A 96 -2.91 9.21 -18.54
C SER A 96 -1.71 10.09 -18.86
N ALA A 97 -0.70 10.10 -18.01
CA ALA A 97 0.52 10.88 -18.22
C ALA A 97 1.28 10.41 -19.47
N LYS A 98 1.35 9.09 -19.69
CA LYS A 98 1.97 8.53 -20.90
C LYS A 98 1.22 8.95 -22.16
N SER A 99 -0.11 9.00 -22.12
CA SER A 99 -0.93 9.45 -23.24
C SER A 99 -0.66 10.92 -23.59
N ILE A 100 -0.41 11.77 -22.62
CA ILE A 100 -0.12 13.18 -22.81
C ILE A 100 1.27 13.37 -23.44
N GLU A 101 2.23 12.55 -23.04
CA GLU A 101 3.60 12.62 -23.58
C GLU A 101 3.71 12.10 -25.02
N ALA A 102 2.79 11.27 -25.43
CA ALA A 102 2.74 10.77 -26.79
C ALA A 102 2.16 11.82 -27.74
#